data_7154e2835c86742770a4b9a67c02d779
#
_entry.id   7154e2835c86742770a4b9a67c02d779
#
_cell.length_a   1.000
_cell.length_b   1.000
_cell.length_c   1.000
_cell.angle_alpha   90.00
_cell.angle_beta   90.00
_cell.angle_gamma   90.00
#
_symmetry.space_group_name_H-M   'P 1'
#
loop_
_entity.id
_entity.type
_entity.pdbx_description
1 polymer ?
#
loop_
_entity_poly.entity_id
_entity_poly.type
_entity_poly.pdbx_seq_one_letter_code
_entity_poly.pdbx_strand_id
1 'polypeptide(L)'
;MNKLNKTITIARAIIRIGDAARNANDYSLLGALHEMVEQLSQNGVKDTDVDMDLLLKYVEAMEVLQKLLADEIKLRFSRNYAKDTKFSDLLNQALTRYRNGTIEAAQVIEELINIGQQIRQTVENGAVDGLSEDEIIFYDALVENGSAREVLGDAQLRDIAKVLLEQVRRDATIDWAERKNVQAKLKVNVKKTLAKYGYPPDQ
;
A
#
# COMPACT_ATOMS: atom_id res chain seq x y z
N MET A 1 24.34 -20.00 16.59
CA MET A 1 23.63 -18.80 16.10
C MET A 1 24.38 -17.61 16.67
N ASN A 2 24.83 -16.65 15.86
CA ASN A 2 25.57 -15.50 16.36
C ASN A 2 24.64 -14.48 17.03
N LYS A 3 25.17 -13.53 17.80
CA LYS A 3 24.45 -12.48 18.52
C LYS A 3 23.48 -11.73 17.59
N LEU A 4 23.92 -11.35 16.39
CA LEU A 4 23.12 -10.65 15.40
C LEU A 4 21.87 -11.44 14.99
N ASN A 5 21.99 -12.71 14.68
CA ASN A 5 20.86 -13.55 14.26
C ASN A 5 19.84 -13.76 15.38
N LYS A 6 20.29 -13.86 16.64
CA LYS A 6 19.38 -13.91 17.80
C LYS A 6 18.60 -12.60 17.94
N THR A 7 19.28 -11.46 17.84
CA THR A 7 18.68 -10.13 17.91
C THR A 7 17.61 -9.94 16.85
N ILE A 8 17.91 -10.28 15.60
CA ILE A 8 16.94 -10.19 14.48
C ILE A 8 15.72 -11.09 14.70
N THR A 9 15.92 -12.31 15.22
CA THR A 9 14.83 -13.25 15.50
C THR A 9 13.89 -12.69 16.57
N ILE A 10 14.43 -12.09 17.63
CA ILE A 10 13.64 -11.46 18.70
C ILE A 10 12.91 -10.23 18.17
N ALA A 11 13.56 -9.38 17.38
CA ALA A 11 12.93 -8.22 16.75
C ALA A 11 11.71 -8.61 15.91
N ARG A 12 11.82 -9.67 15.10
CA ARG A 12 10.68 -10.21 14.34
C ARG A 12 9.52 -10.64 15.24
N ALA A 13 9.81 -11.33 16.34
CA ALA A 13 8.78 -11.77 17.29
C ALA A 13 8.04 -10.58 17.90
N ILE A 14 8.76 -9.55 18.33
CA ILE A 14 8.20 -8.33 18.89
C ILE A 14 7.30 -7.61 17.87
N ILE A 15 7.76 -7.45 16.65
CA ILE A 15 6.98 -6.81 15.57
C ILE A 15 5.68 -7.59 15.31
N ARG A 16 5.74 -8.93 15.22
CA ARG A 16 4.56 -9.78 15.03
C ARG A 16 3.51 -9.59 16.13
N ILE A 17 3.95 -9.55 17.38
CA ILE A 17 3.05 -9.38 18.51
C ILE A 17 2.47 -7.96 18.52
N GLY A 18 3.29 -6.95 18.24
CA GLY A 18 2.84 -5.56 18.14
C GLY A 18 1.79 -5.35 17.04
N ASP A 19 1.96 -5.99 15.90
CA ASP A 19 0.98 -5.93 14.80
C ASP A 19 -0.32 -6.66 15.16
N ALA A 20 -0.25 -7.81 15.81
CA ALA A 20 -1.44 -8.52 16.30
C ALA A 20 -2.22 -7.68 17.31
N ALA A 21 -1.52 -7.01 18.22
CA ALA A 21 -2.11 -6.10 19.19
C ALA A 21 -2.80 -4.91 18.53
N ARG A 22 -2.16 -4.27 17.55
CA ARG A 22 -2.76 -3.16 16.78
C ARG A 22 -3.99 -3.57 16.00
N ASN A 23 -3.96 -4.72 15.34
CA ASN A 23 -5.10 -5.26 14.60
C ASN A 23 -6.29 -5.59 15.51
N ALA A 24 -6.02 -5.97 16.75
CA ALA A 24 -7.04 -6.21 17.78
C ALA A 24 -7.48 -4.94 18.53
N ASN A 25 -6.88 -3.77 18.23
CA ASN A 25 -6.99 -2.53 19.01
C ASN A 25 -6.63 -2.74 20.51
N ASP A 26 -5.71 -3.66 20.79
CA ASP A 26 -5.27 -3.98 22.14
C ASP A 26 -4.01 -3.19 22.53
N TYR A 27 -4.23 -1.96 22.95
CA TYR A 27 -3.14 -1.08 23.38
C TYR A 27 -2.49 -1.52 24.70
N SER A 28 -3.16 -2.35 25.50
CA SER A 28 -2.59 -2.91 26.74
C SER A 28 -1.46 -3.89 26.43
N LEU A 29 -1.61 -4.66 25.35
CA LEU A 29 -0.59 -5.58 24.88
C LEU A 29 0.63 -4.86 24.32
N LEU A 30 0.44 -3.71 23.66
CA LEU A 30 1.56 -2.87 23.21
C LEU A 30 2.36 -2.30 24.39
N GLY A 31 1.68 -1.84 25.44
CA GLY A 31 2.32 -1.42 26.70
C GLY A 31 3.11 -2.56 27.36
N ALA A 32 2.53 -3.75 27.45
CA ALA A 32 3.19 -4.93 28.02
C ALA A 32 4.42 -5.36 27.19
N LEU A 33 4.39 -5.22 25.87
CA LEU A 33 5.54 -5.48 25.01
C LEU A 33 6.67 -4.48 25.27
N HIS A 34 6.35 -3.20 25.42
CA HIS A 34 7.32 -2.17 25.75
C HIS A 34 7.99 -2.44 27.10
N GLU A 35 7.19 -2.73 28.14
CA GLU A 35 7.71 -3.11 29.46
C GLU A 35 8.56 -4.38 29.40
N MET A 36 8.20 -5.37 28.59
CA MET A 36 8.96 -6.61 28.45
C MET A 36 10.33 -6.33 27.79
N VAL A 37 10.39 -5.48 26.79
CA VAL A 37 11.65 -5.06 26.13
C VAL A 37 12.53 -4.30 27.12
N GLU A 38 11.96 -3.38 27.91
CA GLU A 38 12.68 -2.68 28.98
C GLU A 38 13.19 -3.63 30.07
N GLN A 39 12.38 -4.58 30.52
CA GLN A 39 12.77 -5.57 31.52
C GLN A 39 13.86 -6.51 31.00
N LEU A 40 13.83 -6.92 29.74
CA LEU A 40 14.91 -7.66 29.10
C LEU A 40 16.21 -6.84 29.05
N SER A 41 16.12 -5.54 28.87
CA SER A 41 17.26 -4.62 28.94
C SER A 41 17.81 -4.47 30.36
N GLN A 42 16.94 -4.37 31.38
CA GLN A 42 17.33 -4.13 32.77
C GLN A 42 17.77 -5.39 33.53
N ASN A 43 17.19 -6.55 33.27
CA ASN A 43 17.38 -7.80 34.02
C ASN A 43 18.46 -8.73 33.45
N GLY A 44 19.33 -8.19 32.56
CA GLY A 44 20.52 -8.92 32.21
C GLY A 44 20.31 -10.17 31.35
N VAL A 45 19.53 -10.07 30.28
CA VAL A 45 19.91 -10.79 29.06
C VAL A 45 21.32 -10.30 28.78
N LYS A 46 22.31 -11.11 29.17
CA LYS A 46 23.71 -10.73 29.11
C LYS A 46 23.94 -10.14 27.73
N ASP A 47 24.54 -8.99 27.68
CA ASP A 47 24.94 -8.26 26.43
C ASP A 47 25.73 -9.13 25.44
N THR A 48 26.11 -10.33 25.87
CA THR A 48 26.72 -11.39 25.09
C THR A 48 25.75 -12.14 24.18
N ASP A 49 24.42 -12.15 24.47
CA ASP A 49 23.44 -12.97 23.76
C ASP A 49 22.60 -12.19 22.74
N VAL A 50 22.25 -10.96 23.05
CA VAL A 50 21.42 -10.08 22.22
C VAL A 50 21.95 -8.65 22.31
N ASP A 51 22.05 -7.96 21.18
CA ASP A 51 22.36 -6.54 21.11
C ASP A 51 21.05 -5.75 21.27
N MET A 52 20.79 -5.28 22.48
CA MET A 52 19.54 -4.59 22.81
C MET A 52 19.41 -3.24 22.13
N ASP A 53 20.49 -2.49 21.98
CA ASP A 53 20.46 -1.20 21.27
C ASP A 53 20.15 -1.40 19.78
N LEU A 54 20.73 -2.43 19.18
CA LEU A 54 20.44 -2.79 17.80
C LEU A 54 18.99 -3.31 17.65
N LEU A 55 18.50 -4.09 18.61
CA LEU A 55 17.12 -4.58 18.64
C LEU A 55 16.12 -3.44 18.65
N LEU A 56 16.28 -2.49 19.56
CA LEU A 56 15.40 -1.32 19.68
C LEU A 56 15.43 -0.48 18.41
N LYS A 57 16.61 -0.19 17.86
CA LYS A 57 16.75 0.57 16.62
C LYS A 57 16.06 -0.11 15.44
N TYR A 58 16.11 -1.44 15.32
CA TYR A 58 15.40 -2.17 14.26
C TYR A 58 13.89 -2.10 14.43
N VAL A 59 13.38 -2.28 15.66
CA VAL A 59 11.95 -2.21 15.94
C VAL A 59 11.42 -0.80 15.64
N GLU A 60 12.09 0.23 16.15
CA GLU A 60 11.72 1.63 15.93
C GLU A 60 11.77 2.01 14.44
N ALA A 61 12.85 1.65 13.74
CA ALA A 61 13.00 1.96 12.32
C ALA A 61 11.89 1.32 11.48
N MET A 62 11.54 0.07 11.76
CA MET A 62 10.48 -0.64 11.05
C MET A 62 9.10 -0.03 11.30
N GLU A 63 8.79 0.32 12.54
CA GLU A 63 7.53 0.97 12.89
C GLU A 63 7.39 2.35 12.26
N VAL A 64 8.44 3.15 12.29
CA VAL A 64 8.46 4.48 11.67
C VAL A 64 8.28 4.37 10.17
N LEU A 65 9.04 3.52 9.48
CA LEU A 65 8.93 3.33 8.03
C LEU A 65 7.55 2.81 7.62
N GLN A 66 7.02 1.81 8.32
CA GLN A 66 5.69 1.27 8.05
C GLN A 66 4.63 2.36 8.16
N LYS A 67 4.66 3.15 9.25
CA LYS A 67 3.70 4.22 9.48
C LYS A 67 3.83 5.32 8.44
N LEU A 68 5.04 5.79 8.17
CA LEU A 68 5.27 6.84 7.18
C LEU A 68 4.77 6.44 5.79
N LEU A 69 5.03 5.21 5.35
CA LEU A 69 4.57 4.72 4.05
C LEU A 69 3.05 4.58 4.01
N ALA A 70 2.41 4.05 5.06
CA ALA A 70 0.96 3.93 5.13
C ALA A 70 0.29 5.32 5.09
N ASP A 71 0.81 6.29 5.84
CA ASP A 71 0.31 7.66 5.85
C ASP A 71 0.50 8.34 4.49
N GLU A 72 1.66 8.16 3.84
CA GLU A 72 1.94 8.72 2.51
C GLU A 72 1.05 8.11 1.42
N ILE A 73 0.83 6.81 1.42
CA ILE A 73 -0.11 6.12 0.51
C ILE A 73 -1.50 6.73 0.66
N LYS A 74 -2.00 6.81 1.89
CA LYS A 74 -3.32 7.36 2.18
C LYS A 74 -3.43 8.84 1.79
N LEU A 75 -2.40 9.64 2.06
CA LEU A 75 -2.38 11.06 1.73
C LEU A 75 -2.40 11.29 0.22
N ARG A 76 -1.58 10.55 -0.53
CA ARG A 76 -1.39 10.78 -1.97
C ARG A 76 -2.44 10.10 -2.83
N PHE A 77 -2.92 8.93 -2.42
CA PHE A 77 -3.75 8.08 -3.25
C PHE A 77 -5.16 7.83 -2.70
N SER A 78 -5.60 8.55 -1.65
CA SER A 78 -6.94 8.40 -1.06
C SER A 78 -8.10 8.50 -2.08
N ARG A 79 -7.90 9.22 -3.18
CA ARG A 79 -8.87 9.36 -4.27
C ARG A 79 -8.61 8.41 -5.45
N ASN A 80 -7.47 7.73 -5.46
CA ASN A 80 -7.05 6.84 -6.54
C ASN A 80 -6.96 5.40 -6.01
N TYR A 81 -8.09 4.67 -6.07
CA TYR A 81 -8.22 3.33 -5.53
C TYR A 81 -7.17 2.35 -6.09
N ALA A 82 -6.88 2.40 -7.39
CA ALA A 82 -5.89 1.52 -8.02
C ALA A 82 -4.48 1.71 -7.42
N LYS A 83 -4.02 2.96 -7.31
CA LYS A 83 -2.71 3.26 -6.71
C LYS A 83 -2.68 2.98 -5.22
N ASP A 84 -3.75 3.32 -4.49
CA ASP A 84 -3.87 3.04 -3.05
C ASP A 84 -3.75 1.53 -2.80
N THR A 85 -4.53 0.70 -3.50
CA THR A 85 -4.49 -0.76 -3.39
C THR A 85 -3.11 -1.30 -3.75
N LYS A 86 -2.55 -0.89 -4.89
CA LYS A 86 -1.24 -1.34 -5.34
C LYS A 86 -0.14 -1.11 -4.30
N PHE A 87 -0.03 0.11 -3.78
CA PHE A 87 1.04 0.43 -2.82
C PHE A 87 0.77 -0.15 -1.44
N SER A 88 -0.50 -0.23 -1.01
CA SER A 88 -0.89 -0.91 0.22
C SER A 88 -0.56 -2.40 0.17
N ASP A 89 -0.81 -3.06 -0.96
CA ASP A 89 -0.47 -4.47 -1.16
C ASP A 89 1.04 -4.70 -1.19
N LEU A 90 1.82 -3.86 -1.85
CA LEU A 90 3.29 -3.94 -1.85
C LEU A 90 3.84 -3.81 -0.42
N LEU A 91 3.36 -2.84 0.34
CA LEU A 91 3.73 -2.65 1.73
C LEU A 91 3.40 -3.89 2.58
N ASN A 92 2.17 -4.39 2.48
CA ASN A 92 1.71 -5.56 3.23
C ASN A 92 2.47 -6.83 2.85
N GLN A 93 2.78 -7.03 1.57
CA GLN A 93 3.56 -8.18 1.10
C GLN A 93 4.99 -8.15 1.64
N ALA A 94 5.68 -7.01 1.61
CA ALA A 94 7.02 -6.86 2.15
C ALA A 94 7.05 -7.18 3.65
N LEU A 95 6.12 -6.59 4.41
CA LEU A 95 5.99 -6.84 5.85
C LEU A 95 5.63 -8.30 6.16
N THR A 96 4.75 -8.92 5.38
CA THR A 96 4.36 -10.33 5.56
C THR A 96 5.54 -11.26 5.31
N ARG A 97 6.33 -11.04 4.25
CA ARG A 97 7.54 -11.83 3.98
C ARG A 97 8.56 -11.72 5.12
N TYR A 98 8.75 -10.52 5.64
CA TYR A 98 9.61 -10.32 6.80
C TYR A 98 9.10 -11.05 8.06
N ARG A 99 7.82 -10.91 8.39
CA ARG A 99 7.18 -11.59 9.54
C ARG A 99 7.27 -13.10 9.44
N ASN A 100 7.14 -13.64 8.23
CA ASN A 100 7.25 -15.08 7.97
C ASN A 100 8.70 -15.58 7.91
N GLY A 101 9.68 -14.69 8.05
CA GLY A 101 11.09 -15.03 8.00
C GLY A 101 11.61 -15.37 6.61
N THR A 102 10.86 -15.01 5.55
CA THR A 102 11.24 -15.25 4.15
C THR A 102 12.34 -14.28 3.69
N ILE A 103 12.35 -13.07 4.25
CA ILE A 103 13.39 -12.05 4.00
C ILE A 103 13.99 -11.56 5.32
N GLU A 104 15.24 -11.11 5.27
CA GLU A 104 15.98 -10.56 6.40
C GLU A 104 15.60 -9.09 6.67
N ALA A 105 15.92 -8.61 7.89
CA ALA A 105 15.61 -7.25 8.31
C ALA A 105 16.20 -6.16 7.38
N ALA A 106 17.42 -6.35 6.91
CA ALA A 106 18.03 -5.44 5.95
C ALA A 106 17.27 -5.40 4.62
N GLN A 107 16.81 -6.56 4.14
CA GLN A 107 16.06 -6.66 2.89
C GLN A 107 14.70 -6.00 2.97
N VAL A 108 13.96 -6.17 4.07
CA VAL A 108 12.66 -5.48 4.19
C VAL A 108 12.82 -3.96 4.27
N ILE A 109 13.84 -3.45 4.96
CA ILE A 109 14.13 -2.01 4.98
C ILE A 109 14.41 -1.49 3.58
N GLU A 110 15.23 -2.20 2.80
CA GLU A 110 15.51 -1.86 1.41
C GLU A 110 14.24 -1.87 0.55
N GLU A 111 13.38 -2.88 0.70
CA GLU A 111 12.09 -2.94 0.01
C GLU A 111 11.17 -1.77 0.39
N LEU A 112 11.09 -1.40 1.67
CA LEU A 112 10.29 -0.25 2.12
C LEU A 112 10.81 1.07 1.54
N ILE A 113 12.12 1.25 1.47
CA ILE A 113 12.75 2.41 0.81
C ILE A 113 12.39 2.43 -0.69
N ASN A 114 12.46 1.28 -1.35
CA ASN A 114 12.11 1.15 -2.77
C ASN A 114 10.62 1.47 -3.02
N ILE A 115 9.72 1.06 -2.14
CA ILE A 115 8.28 1.43 -2.21
C ILE A 115 8.14 2.95 -2.10
N GLY A 116 8.81 3.59 -1.14
CA GLY A 116 8.81 5.05 -1.00
C GLY A 116 9.31 5.77 -2.25
N GLN A 117 10.37 5.28 -2.88
CA GLN A 117 10.88 5.83 -4.14
C GLN A 117 9.87 5.67 -5.30
N GLN A 118 9.21 4.51 -5.39
CA GLN A 118 8.16 4.28 -6.40
C GLN A 118 6.95 5.20 -6.21
N ILE A 119 6.51 5.41 -4.96
CA ILE A 119 5.45 6.36 -4.63
C ILE A 119 5.85 7.76 -5.13
N ARG A 120 7.06 8.21 -4.79
CA ARG A 120 7.56 9.52 -5.23
C ARG A 120 7.60 9.65 -6.75
N GLN A 121 8.18 8.69 -7.45
CA GLN A 121 8.23 8.68 -8.91
C GLN A 121 6.83 8.68 -9.53
N THR A 122 5.89 7.93 -8.94
CA THR A 122 4.50 7.88 -9.42
C THR A 122 3.81 9.23 -9.28
N VAL A 123 4.08 9.97 -8.21
CA VAL A 123 3.55 11.33 -8.00
C VAL A 123 4.18 12.31 -8.99
N GLU A 124 5.50 12.25 -9.16
CA GLU A 124 6.23 13.14 -10.09
C GLU A 124 5.81 12.90 -11.54
N ASN A 125 5.68 11.66 -11.99
CA ASN A 125 5.28 11.30 -13.35
C ASN A 125 3.78 11.55 -13.62
N GLY A 126 2.94 11.48 -12.62
CA GLY A 126 1.50 11.77 -12.75
C GLY A 126 1.20 13.17 -13.29
N ALA A 127 2.08 14.13 -13.03
CA ALA A 127 1.97 15.50 -13.54
C ALA A 127 2.43 15.67 -15.02
N VAL A 128 3.17 14.70 -15.57
CA VAL A 128 3.82 14.80 -16.90
C VAL A 128 2.94 14.24 -18.03
N ASP A 129 1.95 13.39 -17.69
CA ASP A 129 1.19 12.61 -18.67
C ASP A 129 0.06 13.39 -19.41
N GLY A 130 -0.10 14.69 -19.16
CA GLY A 130 -1.13 15.50 -19.82
C GLY A 130 -2.57 15.12 -19.47
N LEU A 131 -2.74 14.40 -18.36
CA LEU A 131 -4.02 14.05 -17.74
C LEU A 131 -4.21 14.87 -16.47
N SER A 132 -5.45 15.29 -16.18
CA SER A 132 -5.83 15.84 -14.89
C SER A 132 -5.81 14.75 -13.81
N GLU A 133 -5.76 15.15 -12.53
CA GLU A 133 -5.81 14.19 -11.40
C GLU A 133 -7.01 13.24 -11.48
N ASP A 134 -8.18 13.75 -11.85
CA ASP A 134 -9.39 12.93 -11.99
C ASP A 134 -9.29 11.97 -13.20
N GLU A 135 -8.68 12.40 -14.32
CA GLU A 135 -8.45 11.52 -15.48
C GLU A 135 -7.43 10.43 -15.18
N ILE A 136 -6.40 10.73 -14.39
CA ILE A 136 -5.41 9.74 -13.93
C ILE A 136 -6.10 8.62 -13.13
N ILE A 137 -7.08 8.93 -12.29
CA ILE A 137 -7.83 7.92 -11.53
C ILE A 137 -8.48 6.90 -12.46
N PHE A 138 -9.14 7.37 -13.53
CA PHE A 138 -9.74 6.49 -14.53
C PHE A 138 -8.71 5.73 -15.35
N TYR A 139 -7.63 6.40 -15.74
CA TYR A 139 -6.54 5.77 -16.48
C TYR A 139 -5.89 4.65 -15.66
N ASP A 140 -5.57 4.87 -14.40
CA ASP A 140 -4.98 3.88 -13.53
C ASP A 140 -5.89 2.66 -13.36
N ALA A 141 -7.20 2.86 -13.19
CA ALA A 141 -8.17 1.77 -13.13
C ALA A 141 -8.26 0.97 -14.46
N LEU A 142 -8.07 1.64 -15.60
CA LEU A 142 -8.08 0.96 -16.91
C LEU A 142 -6.82 0.10 -17.13
N VAL A 143 -5.65 0.56 -16.69
CA VAL A 143 -4.38 -0.17 -16.85
C VAL A 143 -4.18 -1.29 -15.85
N GLU A 144 -5.01 -1.38 -14.81
CA GLU A 144 -5.01 -2.50 -13.85
C GLU A 144 -5.31 -3.83 -14.57
N ASN A 145 -6.15 -3.80 -15.61
CA ASN A 145 -6.30 -4.93 -16.52
C ASN A 145 -5.06 -5.03 -17.42
N GLY A 146 -4.16 -5.98 -17.11
CA GLY A 146 -2.88 -6.14 -17.80
C GLY A 146 -3.01 -6.30 -19.32
N SER A 147 -4.07 -6.97 -19.81
CA SER A 147 -4.31 -7.14 -21.25
C SER A 147 -4.76 -5.85 -21.95
N ALA A 148 -5.34 -4.89 -21.24
CA ALA A 148 -5.83 -3.65 -21.83
C ALA A 148 -4.70 -2.81 -22.47
N ARG A 149 -3.55 -2.72 -21.81
CA ARG A 149 -2.40 -1.98 -22.33
C ARG A 149 -1.82 -2.64 -23.58
N GLU A 150 -1.79 -3.97 -23.63
CA GLU A 150 -1.30 -4.73 -24.80
C GLU A 150 -2.24 -4.60 -26.00
N VAL A 151 -3.55 -4.62 -25.77
CA VAL A 151 -4.57 -4.58 -26.82
C VAL A 151 -4.79 -3.17 -27.37
N LEU A 152 -4.87 -2.17 -26.52
CA LEU A 152 -5.30 -0.81 -26.89
C LEU A 152 -4.13 0.18 -26.97
N GLY A 153 -3.06 -0.05 -26.26
CA GLY A 153 -1.96 0.89 -26.12
C GLY A 153 -2.29 2.09 -25.22
N ASP A 154 -1.24 2.79 -24.82
CA ASP A 154 -1.30 3.85 -23.81
C ASP A 154 -2.13 5.07 -24.25
N ALA A 155 -2.00 5.49 -25.50
CA ALA A 155 -2.72 6.67 -26.03
C ALA A 155 -4.25 6.45 -26.00
N GLN A 156 -4.72 5.28 -26.43
CA GLN A 156 -6.15 4.97 -26.44
C GLN A 156 -6.72 4.82 -25.04
N LEU A 157 -5.96 4.29 -24.10
CA LEU A 157 -6.37 4.21 -22.68
C LEU A 157 -6.53 5.60 -22.06
N ARG A 158 -5.67 6.56 -22.40
CA ARG A 158 -5.81 7.97 -21.98
C ARG A 158 -7.08 8.60 -22.54
N ASP A 159 -7.39 8.37 -23.82
CA ASP A 159 -8.61 8.90 -24.43
C ASP A 159 -9.86 8.28 -23.79
N ILE A 160 -9.86 6.98 -23.49
CA ILE A 160 -10.94 6.32 -22.78
C ILE A 160 -11.12 6.95 -21.38
N ALA A 161 -10.03 7.19 -20.64
CA ALA A 161 -10.08 7.80 -19.31
C ALA A 161 -10.77 9.18 -19.35
N LYS A 162 -10.42 10.04 -20.32
CA LYS A 162 -11.07 11.35 -20.51
C LYS A 162 -12.56 11.22 -20.78
N VAL A 163 -12.93 10.34 -21.73
CA VAL A 163 -14.33 10.12 -22.09
C VAL A 163 -15.14 9.56 -20.89
N LEU A 164 -14.56 8.65 -20.11
CA LEU A 164 -15.22 8.11 -18.92
C LEU A 164 -15.45 9.19 -17.86
N LEU A 165 -14.45 10.04 -17.61
CA LEU A 165 -14.59 11.14 -16.66
C LEU A 165 -15.69 12.11 -17.07
N GLU A 166 -15.71 12.55 -18.34
CA GLU A 166 -16.76 13.42 -18.86
C GLU A 166 -18.15 12.78 -18.75
N GLN A 167 -18.25 11.49 -19.06
CA GLN A 167 -19.49 10.74 -18.95
C GLN A 167 -19.96 10.64 -17.50
N VAL A 168 -19.07 10.32 -16.57
CA VAL A 168 -19.40 10.25 -15.13
C VAL A 168 -19.84 11.61 -14.63
N ARG A 169 -19.13 12.70 -14.95
CA ARG A 169 -19.51 14.05 -14.56
C ARG A 169 -20.88 14.48 -15.09
N ARG A 170 -21.24 14.08 -16.30
CA ARG A 170 -22.54 14.36 -16.90
C ARG A 170 -23.68 13.53 -16.27
N ASP A 171 -23.41 12.23 -16.04
CA ASP A 171 -24.43 11.26 -15.63
C ASP A 171 -24.59 11.19 -14.10
N ALA A 172 -23.57 11.60 -13.33
CA ALA A 172 -23.60 11.64 -11.88
C ALA A 172 -24.38 12.88 -11.40
N THR A 173 -25.57 12.67 -10.86
CA THR A 173 -26.33 13.70 -10.15
C THR A 173 -25.81 13.84 -8.71
N ILE A 174 -26.20 14.94 -8.02
CA ILE A 174 -25.76 15.23 -6.63
C ILE A 174 -25.99 14.03 -5.69
N ASP A 175 -27.06 13.27 -5.89
CA ASP A 175 -27.47 12.14 -5.05
C ASP A 175 -27.10 10.76 -5.64
N TRP A 176 -26.15 10.70 -6.57
CA TRP A 176 -25.84 9.44 -7.29
C TRP A 176 -25.39 8.31 -6.35
N ALA A 177 -24.69 8.63 -5.26
CA ALA A 177 -24.20 7.66 -4.30
C ALA A 177 -25.31 6.93 -3.55
N GLU A 178 -26.46 7.56 -3.37
CA GLU A 178 -27.61 7.01 -2.63
C GLU A 178 -28.65 6.35 -3.54
N ARG A 179 -28.66 6.66 -4.84
CA ARG A 179 -29.67 6.18 -5.79
C ARG A 179 -29.20 4.98 -6.60
N LYS A 180 -29.61 3.78 -6.20
CA LYS A 180 -29.27 2.51 -6.87
C LYS A 180 -29.57 2.49 -8.39
N ASN A 181 -30.63 3.16 -8.82
CA ASN A 181 -30.99 3.26 -10.24
C ASN A 181 -29.99 4.12 -11.04
N VAL A 182 -29.48 5.20 -10.44
CA VAL A 182 -28.45 6.05 -11.06
C VAL A 182 -27.13 5.28 -11.16
N GLN A 183 -26.74 4.59 -10.09
CA GLN A 183 -25.56 3.73 -10.08
C GLN A 183 -25.64 2.62 -11.14
N ALA A 184 -26.81 1.96 -11.28
CA ALA A 184 -27.02 0.93 -12.29
C ALA A 184 -26.91 1.51 -13.71
N LYS A 185 -27.51 2.67 -13.98
CA LYS A 185 -27.40 3.36 -15.27
C LYS A 185 -25.96 3.75 -15.58
N LEU A 186 -25.23 4.28 -14.60
CA LEU A 186 -23.83 4.66 -14.75
C LEU A 186 -22.96 3.43 -15.09
N LYS A 187 -23.12 2.31 -14.37
CA LYS A 187 -22.43 1.05 -14.68
C LYS A 187 -22.67 0.57 -16.10
N VAL A 188 -23.94 0.62 -16.56
CA VAL A 188 -24.29 0.22 -17.94
C VAL A 188 -23.62 1.15 -18.96
N ASN A 189 -23.62 2.44 -18.71
CA ASN A 189 -23.03 3.42 -19.62
C ASN A 189 -21.51 3.27 -19.70
N VAL A 190 -20.82 3.07 -18.55
CA VAL A 190 -19.37 2.78 -18.51
C VAL A 190 -19.07 1.50 -19.32
N LYS A 191 -19.80 0.41 -19.07
CA LYS A 191 -19.60 -0.84 -19.83
C LYS A 191 -19.79 -0.67 -21.33
N LYS A 192 -20.81 0.09 -21.77
CA LYS A 192 -21.03 0.40 -23.20
C LYS A 192 -19.88 1.20 -23.80
N THR A 193 -19.35 2.18 -23.05
CA THR A 193 -18.21 2.98 -23.49
C THR A 193 -16.97 2.10 -23.62
N LEU A 194 -16.64 1.30 -22.63
CA LEU A 194 -15.51 0.36 -22.70
C LEU A 194 -15.63 -0.60 -23.88
N ALA A 195 -16.81 -1.21 -24.08
CA ALA A 195 -17.06 -2.10 -25.21
C ALA A 195 -16.90 -1.39 -26.57
N LYS A 196 -17.36 -0.14 -26.70
CA LYS A 196 -17.22 0.67 -27.92
C LYS A 196 -15.74 0.90 -28.31
N TYR A 197 -14.88 1.04 -27.33
CA TYR A 197 -13.44 1.23 -27.54
C TYR A 197 -12.67 -0.10 -27.63
N GLY A 198 -13.35 -1.25 -27.54
CA GLY A 198 -12.72 -2.57 -27.61
C GLY A 198 -11.91 -2.93 -26.35
N TYR A 199 -12.25 -2.33 -25.21
CA TYR A 199 -11.60 -2.65 -23.94
C TYR A 199 -11.83 -4.14 -23.60
N PRO A 200 -10.74 -4.91 -23.33
CA PRO A 200 -10.88 -6.35 -23.07
C PRO A 200 -11.66 -6.58 -21.77
N PRO A 201 -12.48 -7.65 -21.71
CA PRO A 201 -13.12 -8.05 -20.46
C PRO A 201 -12.07 -8.50 -19.44
N ASP A 202 -12.37 -8.26 -18.16
CA ASP A 202 -11.57 -8.83 -17.08
C ASP A 202 -11.64 -10.37 -17.17
N GLN A 203 -10.48 -11.01 -17.06
CA GLN A 203 -10.37 -12.47 -17.02
C GLN A 203 -10.48 -12.98 -15.59
#